data_478ad8c2d37c9614da3c6af84fe01947
#
_entry.id   478ad8c2d37c9614da3c6af84fe01947
#
_cell.length_a   1.000
_cell.length_b   1.000
_cell.length_c   1.000
_cell.angle_alpha   90.00
_cell.angle_beta   90.00
_cell.angle_gamma   90.00
#
_symmetry.space_group_name_H-M   'P 1'
#
loop_
_entity.id
_entity.type
_entity.pdbx_description
1 polymer ?
#
loop_
_entity_poly.entity_id
_entity_poly.type
_entity_poly.pdbx_seq_one_letter_code
_entity_poly.pdbx_strand_id
1 'polypeptide(L)'
;MWAAQYLNNPPRHWISSAGLGTMGFGLPAALGVQVAHPGEAVICVAGDASILMNIQELGTLSQYQLPVKVVIINNGWQGMVRQWQESFYGERYSASEMVAGMPNFPALAEAFGVRGVLITERSRLKEQLAEAFAHPGPAVIDVRVRRNENCYPMVPPGASNAQMVGLPSHPELAIDTTRACGSCGSSTVSAHLYCPSCGAKL
;
A
#
# COMPACT_ATOMS: atom_id res chain seq x y z
N MET A 1 2.28 -1.27 0.40
CA MET A 1 2.90 -1.00 1.71
C MET A 1 1.86 -0.52 2.72
N TRP A 2 1.21 0.62 2.52
CA TRP A 2 0.16 1.11 3.43
C TRP A 2 -0.87 0.04 3.78
N ALA A 3 -1.43 -0.66 2.80
CA ALA A 3 -2.39 -1.73 3.04
C ALA A 3 -1.80 -2.87 3.88
N ALA A 4 -0.58 -3.31 3.58
CA ALA A 4 0.09 -4.37 4.34
C ALA A 4 0.37 -3.99 5.81
N GLN A 5 0.60 -2.71 6.06
CA GLN A 5 0.97 -2.22 7.40
C GLN A 5 -0.25 -1.87 8.26
N TYR A 6 -1.32 -1.38 7.65
CA TYR A 6 -2.44 -0.80 8.38
C TYR A 6 -3.78 -1.55 8.24
N LEU A 7 -3.88 -2.50 7.30
CA LEU A 7 -5.07 -3.35 7.23
C LEU A 7 -4.88 -4.59 8.10
N ASN A 8 -5.82 -4.80 9.00
CA ASN A 8 -5.87 -6.03 9.81
C ASN A 8 -6.70 -7.07 9.07
N ASN A 9 -6.04 -8.04 8.48
CA ASN A 9 -6.69 -9.11 7.73
C ASN A 9 -6.64 -10.43 8.52
N PRO A 10 -7.67 -11.27 8.43
CA PRO A 10 -7.61 -12.63 8.95
C PRO A 10 -6.47 -13.43 8.31
N PRO A 11 -5.93 -14.46 8.99
CA PRO A 11 -4.93 -15.34 8.40
C PRO A 11 -5.37 -15.89 7.03
N ARG A 12 -4.45 -15.94 6.07
CA ARG A 12 -4.67 -16.38 4.68
C ARG A 12 -5.54 -15.47 3.80
N HIS A 13 -5.96 -14.31 4.29
CA HIS A 13 -6.70 -13.33 3.48
C HIS A 13 -5.81 -12.20 2.94
N TRP A 14 -4.52 -12.28 3.16
CA TRP A 14 -3.52 -11.34 2.64
C TRP A 14 -2.46 -12.07 1.82
N ILE A 15 -2.31 -11.66 0.56
CA ILE A 15 -1.34 -12.23 -0.37
C ILE A 15 -0.45 -11.11 -0.88
N SER A 16 0.86 -11.28 -0.76
CA SER A 16 1.84 -10.31 -1.24
C SER A 16 3.16 -10.98 -1.60
N SER A 17 3.94 -10.33 -2.44
CA SER A 17 5.32 -10.73 -2.74
C SER A 17 6.28 -10.24 -1.64
N ALA A 18 6.02 -10.57 -0.37
CA ALA A 18 6.72 -10.02 0.79
C ALA A 18 8.24 -10.33 0.81
N GLY A 19 8.66 -11.47 0.25
CA GLY A 19 10.08 -11.87 0.25
C GLY A 19 10.94 -11.02 -0.69
N LEU A 20 10.45 -10.75 -1.91
CA LEU A 20 11.17 -9.98 -2.94
C LEU A 20 10.58 -8.58 -3.16
N GLY A 21 9.34 -8.34 -2.73
CA GLY A 21 8.67 -7.06 -2.95
C GLY A 21 8.43 -6.76 -4.44
N THR A 22 8.09 -7.77 -5.22
CA THR A 22 7.97 -7.68 -6.69
C THR A 22 6.85 -6.73 -7.10
N MET A 23 7.18 -5.64 -7.75
CA MET A 23 6.20 -4.75 -8.36
C MET A 23 5.46 -5.50 -9.49
N GLY A 24 4.15 -5.24 -9.62
CA GLY A 24 3.30 -5.92 -10.62
C GLY A 24 2.68 -7.24 -10.15
N PHE A 25 3.14 -7.81 -9.03
CA PHE A 25 2.63 -9.09 -8.51
C PHE A 25 1.12 -9.07 -8.22
N GLY A 26 0.58 -7.94 -7.76
CA GLY A 26 -0.77 -7.85 -7.20
C GLY A 26 -1.87 -8.24 -8.17
N LEU A 27 -1.86 -7.73 -9.39
CA LEU A 27 -2.92 -7.98 -10.37
C LEU A 27 -2.98 -9.44 -10.80
N PRO A 28 -1.92 -10.09 -11.32
CA PRO A 28 -1.96 -11.50 -11.67
C PRO A 28 -2.27 -12.43 -10.49
N ALA A 29 -1.79 -12.09 -9.29
CA ALA A 29 -2.14 -12.85 -8.08
C ALA A 29 -3.64 -12.76 -7.76
N ALA A 30 -4.25 -11.57 -7.87
CA ALA A 30 -5.68 -11.38 -7.65
C ALA A 30 -6.53 -12.16 -8.68
N LEU A 31 -6.09 -12.22 -9.94
CA LEU A 31 -6.73 -13.07 -10.96
C LEU A 31 -6.71 -14.55 -10.56
N GLY A 32 -5.54 -15.04 -10.14
CA GLY A 32 -5.41 -16.44 -9.68
C GLY A 32 -6.29 -16.75 -8.48
N VAL A 33 -6.36 -15.83 -7.51
CA VAL A 33 -7.24 -15.96 -6.33
C VAL A 33 -8.70 -15.99 -6.75
N GLN A 34 -9.12 -15.10 -7.65
CA GLN A 34 -10.51 -15.05 -8.09
C GLN A 34 -10.93 -16.32 -8.85
N VAL A 35 -10.03 -16.90 -9.63
CA VAL A 35 -10.27 -18.19 -10.31
C VAL A 35 -10.40 -19.33 -9.30
N ALA A 36 -9.56 -19.34 -8.26
CA ALA A 36 -9.60 -20.35 -7.21
C ALA A 36 -10.80 -20.19 -6.26
N HIS A 37 -11.30 -18.97 -6.10
CA HIS A 37 -12.38 -18.61 -5.19
C HIS A 37 -13.44 -17.74 -5.89
N PRO A 38 -14.22 -18.30 -6.82
CA PRO A 38 -15.13 -17.51 -7.68
C PRO A 38 -16.28 -16.82 -6.93
N GLY A 39 -16.63 -17.30 -5.73
CA GLY A 39 -17.68 -16.72 -4.89
C GLY A 39 -17.20 -15.65 -3.91
N GLU A 40 -15.89 -15.41 -3.81
CA GLU A 40 -15.33 -14.49 -2.83
C GLU A 40 -15.03 -13.13 -3.43
N ALA A 41 -15.08 -12.09 -2.58
CA ALA A 41 -14.68 -10.75 -2.98
C ALA A 41 -13.15 -10.62 -2.99
N VAL A 42 -12.57 -10.39 -4.15
CA VAL A 42 -11.12 -10.21 -4.32
C VAL A 42 -10.79 -8.75 -4.62
N ILE A 43 -9.91 -8.18 -3.82
CA ILE A 43 -9.44 -6.80 -3.96
C ILE A 43 -7.93 -6.81 -4.21
N CYS A 44 -7.52 -6.25 -5.35
CA CYS A 44 -6.11 -5.98 -5.65
C CYS A 44 -5.78 -4.55 -5.21
N VAL A 45 -4.90 -4.36 -4.23
CA VAL A 45 -4.38 -3.03 -3.86
C VAL A 45 -3.00 -2.87 -4.48
N ALA A 46 -2.85 -1.90 -5.37
CA ALA A 46 -1.60 -1.63 -6.08
C ALA A 46 -1.25 -0.14 -6.04
N GLY A 47 0.05 0.18 -6.14
CA GLY A 47 0.48 1.54 -6.47
C GLY A 47 0.42 1.79 -7.99
N ASP A 48 0.37 3.05 -8.37
CA ASP A 48 0.33 3.52 -9.77
C ASP A 48 1.49 2.98 -10.62
N ALA A 49 2.72 3.03 -10.12
CA ALA A 49 3.88 2.45 -10.81
C ALA A 49 3.85 0.91 -10.81
N SER A 50 3.35 0.30 -9.75
CA SER A 50 3.31 -1.16 -9.62
C SER A 50 2.33 -1.80 -10.59
N ILE A 51 1.13 -1.22 -10.73
CA ILE A 51 0.11 -1.77 -11.63
C ILE A 51 0.55 -1.76 -13.09
N LEU A 52 1.38 -0.79 -13.50
CA LEU A 52 1.89 -0.67 -14.87
C LEU A 52 2.80 -1.84 -15.28
N MET A 53 3.39 -2.54 -14.32
CA MET A 53 4.32 -3.66 -14.62
C MET A 53 3.60 -4.86 -15.27
N ASN A 54 2.31 -5.04 -14.98
CA ASN A 54 1.49 -6.13 -15.51
C ASN A 54 0.09 -5.65 -15.91
N ILE A 55 -0.01 -4.42 -16.41
CA ILE A 55 -1.30 -3.79 -16.77
C ILE A 55 -2.07 -4.55 -17.86
N GLN A 56 -1.35 -5.29 -18.73
CA GLN A 56 -1.93 -6.13 -19.76
C GLN A 56 -2.87 -7.22 -19.22
N GLU A 57 -2.73 -7.59 -17.96
CA GLU A 57 -3.62 -8.57 -17.31
C GLU A 57 -5.06 -8.06 -17.12
N LEU A 58 -5.31 -6.78 -17.37
CA LEU A 58 -6.67 -6.27 -17.52
C LEU A 58 -7.40 -6.96 -18.71
N GLY A 59 -6.66 -7.40 -19.73
CA GLY A 59 -7.21 -8.20 -20.82
C GLY A 59 -7.74 -9.55 -20.32
N THR A 60 -6.96 -10.25 -19.50
CA THR A 60 -7.38 -11.52 -18.86
C THR A 60 -8.59 -11.30 -17.96
N LEU A 61 -8.56 -10.25 -17.16
CA LEU A 61 -9.65 -9.87 -16.25
C LEU A 61 -10.95 -9.60 -16.99
N SER A 62 -10.87 -8.90 -18.12
CA SER A 62 -12.01 -8.64 -19.00
C SER A 62 -12.50 -9.89 -19.72
N GLN A 63 -11.60 -10.68 -20.31
CA GLN A 63 -11.94 -11.86 -21.08
C GLN A 63 -12.73 -12.89 -20.24
N TYR A 64 -12.34 -13.10 -19.00
CA TYR A 64 -12.97 -14.06 -18.10
C TYR A 64 -14.00 -13.44 -17.16
N GLN A 65 -14.29 -12.14 -17.28
CA GLN A 65 -15.22 -11.39 -16.44
C GLN A 65 -15.01 -11.62 -14.94
N LEU A 66 -13.75 -11.69 -14.51
CA LEU A 66 -13.37 -11.90 -13.12
C LEU A 66 -13.72 -10.65 -12.29
N PRO A 67 -14.59 -10.72 -11.27
CA PRO A 67 -15.11 -9.53 -10.57
C PRO A 67 -14.11 -8.86 -9.59
N VAL A 68 -12.81 -8.95 -9.88
CA VAL A 68 -11.76 -8.34 -9.07
C VAL A 68 -11.90 -6.82 -9.03
N LYS A 69 -11.76 -6.22 -7.86
CA LYS A 69 -11.69 -4.77 -7.67
C LYS A 69 -10.23 -4.34 -7.55
N VAL A 70 -9.73 -3.66 -8.56
CA VAL A 70 -8.35 -3.15 -8.58
C VAL A 70 -8.34 -1.73 -8.05
N VAL A 71 -7.82 -1.54 -6.85
CA VAL A 71 -7.69 -0.23 -6.19
C VAL A 71 -6.27 0.27 -6.37
N ILE A 72 -6.11 1.33 -7.17
CA ILE A 72 -4.82 1.96 -7.42
C ILE A 72 -4.66 3.12 -6.44
N ILE A 73 -3.67 3.03 -5.56
CA ILE A 73 -3.27 4.13 -4.68
C ILE A 73 -2.27 5.00 -5.44
N ASN A 74 -2.78 6.06 -6.03
CA ASN A 74 -2.05 6.86 -7.00
C ASN A 74 -1.52 8.16 -6.37
N ASN A 75 -0.22 8.17 -6.06
CA ASN A 75 0.50 9.35 -5.58
C ASN A 75 1.41 9.99 -6.65
N GLY A 76 1.53 9.40 -7.83
CA GLY A 76 2.41 9.85 -8.90
C GLY A 76 3.89 9.60 -8.65
N TRP A 77 4.22 8.65 -7.78
CA TRP A 77 5.59 8.29 -7.41
C TRP A 77 5.78 6.78 -7.26
N GLN A 78 6.97 6.32 -7.49
CA GLN A 78 7.44 5.07 -6.89
C GLN A 78 7.68 5.35 -5.40
N GLY A 79 6.61 5.24 -4.60
CA GLY A 79 6.55 5.82 -3.26
C GLY A 79 7.66 5.39 -2.32
N MET A 80 8.01 4.09 -2.28
CA MET A 80 9.10 3.59 -1.44
C MET A 80 10.47 4.06 -1.95
N VAL A 81 10.69 4.09 -3.26
CA VAL A 81 11.93 4.62 -3.84
C VAL A 81 12.11 6.09 -3.46
N ARG A 82 11.05 6.88 -3.59
CA ARG A 82 11.04 8.28 -3.16
C ARG A 82 11.36 8.43 -1.66
N GLN A 83 10.71 7.63 -0.80
CA GLN A 83 10.93 7.66 0.64
C GLN A 83 12.39 7.37 1.01
N TRP A 84 13.02 6.42 0.34
CA TRP A 84 14.44 6.12 0.52
C TRP A 84 15.34 7.25 0.05
N GLN A 85 15.05 7.83 -1.11
CA GLN A 85 15.78 8.98 -1.64
C GLN A 85 15.71 10.19 -0.68
N GLU A 86 14.52 10.42 -0.10
CA GLU A 86 14.33 11.43 0.92
C GLU A 86 15.13 11.15 2.19
N SER A 87 15.00 9.93 2.73
CA SER A 87 15.55 9.59 4.05
C SER A 87 17.06 9.36 4.06
N PHE A 88 17.64 8.81 2.97
CA PHE A 88 19.00 8.30 2.97
C PHE A 88 19.91 8.89 1.87
N TYR A 89 19.33 9.59 0.90
CA TYR A 89 20.07 10.08 -0.26
C TYR A 89 19.99 11.61 -0.45
N GLY A 90 19.70 12.36 0.62
CA GLY A 90 19.66 13.82 0.62
C GLY A 90 18.67 14.41 -0.37
N GLU A 91 17.47 13.80 -0.45
CA GLU A 91 16.38 14.24 -1.33
C GLU A 91 16.72 14.25 -2.83
N ARG A 92 17.71 13.47 -3.23
CA ARG A 92 18.07 13.34 -4.65
C ARG A 92 17.10 12.41 -5.36
N TYR A 93 15.95 12.94 -5.74
CA TYR A 93 14.91 12.21 -6.45
C TYR A 93 15.32 11.93 -7.90
N SER A 94 15.66 10.69 -8.21
CA SER A 94 16.07 10.26 -9.53
C SER A 94 15.15 9.16 -10.04
N ALA A 95 14.50 9.41 -11.18
CA ALA A 95 13.65 8.47 -11.91
C ALA A 95 12.51 7.84 -11.08
N SER A 96 12.10 8.46 -9.98
CA SER A 96 11.04 7.97 -9.09
C SER A 96 9.71 8.68 -9.25
N GLU A 97 9.70 9.87 -9.87
CA GLU A 97 8.48 10.59 -10.22
C GLU A 97 7.85 10.02 -11.48
N MET A 98 6.54 9.76 -11.45
CA MET A 98 5.81 9.06 -12.51
C MET A 98 4.84 9.95 -13.30
N VAL A 99 4.64 11.21 -12.87
CA VAL A 99 3.53 12.06 -13.38
C VAL A 99 3.56 12.25 -14.90
N ALA A 100 4.72 12.48 -15.49
CA ALA A 100 4.83 12.78 -16.93
C ALA A 100 4.43 11.60 -17.85
N GLY A 101 4.59 10.36 -17.37
CA GLY A 101 4.28 9.14 -18.13
C GLY A 101 3.06 8.39 -17.62
N MET A 102 2.31 8.97 -16.67
CA MET A 102 1.19 8.29 -16.04
C MET A 102 -0.05 8.27 -16.94
N PRO A 103 -0.59 7.08 -17.25
CA PRO A 103 -1.82 7.00 -18.04
C PRO A 103 -3.04 7.46 -17.24
N ASN A 104 -4.11 7.76 -17.95
CA ASN A 104 -5.43 7.85 -17.34
C ASN A 104 -5.93 6.42 -17.09
N PHE A 105 -5.78 5.92 -15.86
CA PHE A 105 -6.14 4.55 -15.51
C PHE A 105 -7.62 4.19 -15.75
N PRO A 106 -8.60 5.05 -15.44
CA PRO A 106 -9.99 4.80 -15.81
C PRO A 106 -10.19 4.61 -17.31
N ALA A 107 -9.68 5.50 -18.12
CA ALA A 107 -9.79 5.38 -19.58
C ALA A 107 -9.05 4.16 -20.13
N LEU A 108 -7.90 3.81 -19.54
CA LEU A 108 -7.16 2.59 -19.88
C LEU A 108 -7.97 1.34 -19.53
N ALA A 109 -8.60 1.30 -18.36
CA ALA A 109 -9.47 0.19 -17.97
C ALA A 109 -10.64 0.03 -18.94
N GLU A 110 -11.28 1.12 -19.33
CA GLU A 110 -12.38 1.12 -20.31
C GLU A 110 -11.93 0.61 -21.69
N ALA A 111 -10.71 0.94 -22.12
CA ALA A 111 -10.12 0.39 -23.35
C ALA A 111 -9.95 -1.13 -23.31
N PHE A 112 -9.80 -1.72 -22.12
CA PHE A 112 -9.81 -3.19 -21.90
C PHE A 112 -11.21 -3.75 -21.66
N GLY A 113 -12.28 -2.94 -21.70
CA GLY A 113 -13.64 -3.38 -21.38
C GLY A 113 -13.89 -3.59 -19.89
N VAL A 114 -13.10 -2.95 -19.04
CA VAL A 114 -13.22 -2.96 -17.57
C VAL A 114 -13.72 -1.63 -17.08
N ARG A 115 -14.64 -1.61 -16.10
CA ARG A 115 -15.14 -0.35 -15.52
C ARG A 115 -14.01 0.46 -14.91
N GLY A 116 -13.86 1.72 -15.33
CA GLY A 116 -12.95 2.70 -14.78
C GLY A 116 -13.63 3.67 -13.82
N VAL A 117 -13.01 3.95 -12.67
CA VAL A 117 -13.50 4.92 -11.68
C VAL A 117 -12.34 5.80 -11.23
N LEU A 118 -12.55 7.13 -11.20
CA LEU A 118 -11.58 8.07 -10.64
C LEU A 118 -12.13 8.67 -9.34
N ILE A 119 -11.32 8.60 -8.28
CA ILE A 119 -11.63 9.19 -6.98
C ILE A 119 -10.58 10.24 -6.63
N THR A 120 -10.99 11.50 -6.56
CA THR A 120 -10.11 12.64 -6.24
C THR A 120 -10.52 13.35 -4.95
N GLU A 121 -11.78 13.19 -4.52
CA GLU A 121 -12.34 13.91 -3.39
C GLU A 121 -12.56 12.99 -2.18
N ARG A 122 -11.93 13.36 -1.06
CA ARG A 122 -12.08 12.62 0.20
C ARG A 122 -13.54 12.54 0.68
N SER A 123 -14.30 13.58 0.48
CA SER A 123 -15.72 13.66 0.86
C SER A 123 -16.58 12.59 0.19
N ARG A 124 -16.25 12.22 -1.04
CA ARG A 124 -16.97 11.24 -1.85
C ARG A 124 -16.36 9.84 -1.85
N LEU A 125 -15.24 9.65 -1.15
CA LEU A 125 -14.49 8.39 -1.17
C LEU A 125 -15.35 7.18 -0.81
N LYS A 126 -16.10 7.25 0.28
CA LYS A 126 -16.93 6.12 0.75
C LYS A 126 -18.04 5.77 -0.24
N GLU A 127 -18.71 6.78 -0.76
CA GLU A 127 -19.79 6.63 -1.74
C GLU A 127 -19.27 5.98 -3.03
N GLN A 128 -18.23 6.56 -3.62
CA GLN A 128 -17.66 6.06 -4.88
C GLN A 128 -17.02 4.68 -4.76
N LEU A 129 -16.40 4.36 -3.62
CA LEU A 129 -15.92 3.01 -3.36
C LEU A 129 -17.07 2.01 -3.24
N ALA A 130 -18.14 2.38 -2.52
CA ALA A 130 -19.31 1.50 -2.38
C ALA A 130 -19.95 1.21 -3.75
N GLU A 131 -20.11 2.22 -4.60
CA GLU A 131 -20.62 2.04 -5.97
C GLU A 131 -19.72 1.15 -6.83
N ALA A 132 -18.39 1.34 -6.73
CA ALA A 132 -17.43 0.55 -7.49
C ALA A 132 -17.42 -0.92 -7.03
N PHE A 133 -17.55 -1.16 -5.73
CA PHE A 133 -17.60 -2.52 -5.17
C PHE A 133 -18.93 -3.21 -5.44
N ALA A 134 -20.03 -2.47 -5.51
CA ALA A 134 -21.34 -3.02 -5.87
C ALA A 134 -21.47 -3.42 -7.35
N HIS A 135 -20.55 -2.95 -8.21
CA HIS A 135 -20.53 -3.37 -9.62
C HIS A 135 -20.24 -4.86 -9.73
N PRO A 136 -21.08 -5.65 -10.47
CA PRO A 136 -20.94 -7.11 -10.50
C PRO A 136 -19.70 -7.60 -11.26
N GLY A 137 -19.18 -6.83 -12.21
CA GLY A 137 -18.00 -7.14 -13.01
C GLY A 137 -16.69 -6.57 -12.41
N PRO A 138 -15.59 -6.71 -13.17
CA PRO A 138 -14.31 -6.10 -12.82
C PRO A 138 -14.36 -4.58 -12.79
N ALA A 139 -13.55 -3.98 -11.92
CA ALA A 139 -13.41 -2.53 -11.88
C ALA A 139 -11.98 -2.10 -11.50
N VAL A 140 -11.51 -1.03 -12.15
CA VAL A 140 -10.27 -0.33 -11.79
C VAL A 140 -10.65 1.00 -11.16
N ILE A 141 -10.16 1.23 -9.96
CA ILE A 141 -10.48 2.38 -9.13
C ILE A 141 -9.20 3.17 -8.87
N ASP A 142 -9.00 4.27 -9.58
CA ASP A 142 -7.85 5.16 -9.41
C ASP A 142 -8.14 6.16 -8.29
N VAL A 143 -7.52 5.94 -7.13
CA VAL A 143 -7.68 6.80 -5.96
C VAL A 143 -6.48 7.72 -5.86
N ARG A 144 -6.71 9.03 -6.09
CA ARG A 144 -5.67 10.04 -5.96
C ARG A 144 -5.41 10.34 -4.50
N VAL A 145 -4.16 10.18 -4.09
CA VAL A 145 -3.72 10.40 -2.72
C VAL A 145 -2.64 11.47 -2.64
N ARG A 146 -2.29 11.89 -1.41
CA ARG A 146 -1.19 12.83 -1.21
C ARG A 146 0.10 12.29 -1.80
N ARG A 147 0.83 13.15 -2.52
CA ARG A 147 2.04 12.77 -3.25
C ARG A 147 3.21 12.43 -2.35
N ASN A 148 3.33 13.12 -1.22
CA ASN A 148 4.53 13.14 -0.39
C ASN A 148 4.38 12.35 0.92
N GLU A 149 3.31 11.58 1.07
CA GLU A 149 3.07 10.82 2.29
C GLU A 149 3.97 9.58 2.32
N ASN A 150 4.85 9.51 3.31
CA ASN A 150 5.74 8.37 3.53
C ASN A 150 5.09 7.32 4.44
N CYS A 151 5.44 6.06 4.24
CA CYS A 151 4.91 4.95 5.04
C CYS A 151 5.79 4.72 6.26
N TYR A 152 5.30 5.09 7.42
CA TYR A 152 5.97 4.92 8.71
C TYR A 152 5.11 4.08 9.68
N PRO A 153 5.70 3.47 10.72
CA PRO A 153 7.14 3.40 10.99
C PRO A 153 7.89 2.52 9.97
N MET A 154 9.19 2.77 9.83
CA MET A 154 10.07 2.01 8.94
C MET A 154 11.34 1.61 9.67
N VAL A 155 11.83 0.41 9.41
CA VAL A 155 13.15 -0.04 9.91
C VAL A 155 14.22 0.34 8.88
N PRO A 156 15.23 1.16 9.25
CA PRO A 156 16.32 1.50 8.33
C PRO A 156 17.14 0.25 7.95
N PRO A 157 17.83 0.28 6.80
CA PRO A 157 18.71 -0.81 6.39
C PRO A 157 19.75 -1.14 7.46
N GLY A 158 19.89 -2.41 7.79
CA GLY A 158 20.85 -2.88 8.81
C GLY A 158 20.44 -2.64 10.26
N ALA A 159 19.32 -1.98 10.50
CA ALA A 159 18.79 -1.77 11.84
C ALA A 159 17.92 -2.95 12.32
N SER A 160 17.76 -3.09 13.63
CA SER A 160 16.81 -4.04 14.22
C SER A 160 15.39 -3.48 14.21
N ASN A 161 14.39 -4.35 14.38
CA ASN A 161 12.99 -3.92 14.49
C ASN A 161 12.73 -2.97 15.69
N ALA A 162 13.64 -2.96 16.67
CA ALA A 162 13.57 -2.02 17.78
C ALA A 162 14.03 -0.59 17.42
N GLN A 163 14.65 -0.42 16.26
CA GLN A 163 15.24 0.84 15.81
C GLN A 163 14.42 1.45 14.66
N MET A 164 13.11 1.38 14.76
CA MET A 164 12.21 2.00 13.79
C MET A 164 12.37 3.53 13.77
N VAL A 165 12.27 4.11 12.59
CA VAL A 165 12.30 5.56 12.38
C VAL A 165 10.97 6.05 11.82
N GLY A 166 10.72 7.34 12.01
CA GLY A 166 9.64 8.07 11.40
C GLY A 166 8.28 7.72 11.98
N LEU A 167 7.80 8.60 12.81
CA LEU A 167 6.37 8.67 13.10
C LEU A 167 5.77 9.68 12.15
N PRO A 168 4.55 9.42 11.66
CA PRO A 168 3.82 10.43 10.92
C PRO A 168 3.73 11.69 11.76
N SER A 169 3.85 12.83 11.13
CA SER A 169 3.64 14.16 11.75
C SER A 169 2.18 14.41 12.16
N HIS A 170 1.36 13.36 12.26
CA HIS A 170 0.00 13.38 12.76
C HIS A 170 -0.02 13.04 14.24
N PRO A 171 -0.26 14.01 15.14
CA PRO A 171 -0.30 13.77 16.58
C PRO A 171 -1.29 12.68 17.00
N GLU A 172 -2.39 12.55 16.25
CA GLU A 172 -3.40 11.52 16.47
C GLU A 172 -2.96 10.10 16.05
N LEU A 173 -1.87 9.99 15.27
CA LEU A 173 -1.25 8.74 14.88
C LEU A 173 0.13 8.55 15.52
N ALA A 174 0.58 9.50 16.31
CA ALA A 174 1.78 9.38 17.09
C ALA A 174 1.55 8.31 18.17
N ILE A 175 1.93 7.09 17.86
CA ILE A 175 2.14 6.11 18.91
C ILE A 175 3.31 6.69 19.72
N ASP A 176 3.08 6.96 20.98
CA ASP A 176 4.19 7.25 21.91
C ASP A 176 5.06 5.98 21.95
N THR A 177 6.10 6.01 21.10
CA THR A 177 6.97 4.85 20.90
C THR A 177 8.10 4.82 21.90
N THR A 178 8.23 5.83 22.74
CA THR A 178 9.29 5.89 23.74
C THR A 178 8.71 6.03 25.14
N ARG A 179 9.19 5.18 26.03
CA ARG A 179 8.98 5.32 27.48
C ARG A 179 10.30 5.10 28.21
N ALA A 180 10.45 5.73 29.35
CA ALA A 180 11.59 5.45 30.20
C ALA A 180 11.37 4.10 30.92
N CYS A 181 12.40 3.26 30.94
CA CYS A 181 12.40 2.07 31.74
C CYS A 181 12.38 2.46 33.23
N GLY A 182 11.42 1.96 33.98
CA GLY A 182 11.31 2.23 35.43
C GLY A 182 12.48 1.70 36.24
N SER A 183 13.25 0.74 35.73
CA SER A 183 14.39 0.13 36.43
C SER A 183 15.72 0.80 36.16
N CYS A 184 15.99 1.28 34.95
CA CYS A 184 17.29 1.86 34.59
C CYS A 184 17.22 3.23 33.92
N GLY A 185 16.02 3.78 33.72
CA GLY A 185 15.81 5.11 33.11
C GLY A 185 16.10 5.18 31.61
N SER A 186 16.56 4.12 30.97
CA SER A 186 16.84 4.12 29.52
C SER A 186 15.56 4.33 28.73
N SER A 187 15.61 5.18 27.70
CA SER A 187 14.53 5.28 26.73
C SER A 187 14.36 3.97 25.96
N THR A 188 13.15 3.51 25.86
CA THR A 188 12.79 2.27 25.16
C THR A 188 11.51 2.46 24.38
N VAL A 189 11.29 1.61 23.37
CA VAL A 189 10.07 1.67 22.56
C VAL A 189 8.90 1.09 23.36
N SER A 190 7.76 1.76 23.35
CA SER A 190 6.57 1.34 24.11
C SER A 190 6.04 -0.05 23.75
N ALA A 191 6.37 -0.54 22.55
CA ALA A 191 6.04 -1.90 22.10
C ALA A 191 6.92 -2.99 22.71
N HIS A 192 8.02 -2.65 23.38
CA HIS A 192 8.86 -3.64 24.03
C HIS A 192 8.21 -4.19 25.30
N LEU A 193 8.21 -5.48 25.47
CA LEU A 193 7.78 -6.13 26.71
C LEU A 193 8.87 -6.13 27.80
N TYR A 194 10.14 -6.01 27.37
CA TYR A 194 11.31 -5.98 28.23
C TYR A 194 12.26 -4.86 27.81
N CYS A 195 12.92 -4.25 28.76
CA CYS A 195 13.92 -3.22 28.49
C CYS A 195 15.15 -3.83 27.79
N PRO A 196 15.56 -3.33 26.61
CA PRO A 196 16.73 -3.84 25.90
C PRO A 196 18.05 -3.56 26.62
N SER A 197 18.07 -2.58 27.52
CA SER A 197 19.29 -2.18 28.25
C SER A 197 19.52 -2.99 29.54
N CYS A 198 18.45 -3.35 30.27
CA CYS A 198 18.60 -4.03 31.55
C CYS A 198 17.76 -5.31 31.70
N GLY A 199 16.97 -5.68 30.69
CA GLY A 199 16.13 -6.87 30.71
C GLY A 199 14.89 -6.80 31.60
N ALA A 200 14.66 -5.71 32.32
CA ALA A 200 13.48 -5.56 33.16
C ALA A 200 12.18 -5.56 32.34
N LYS A 201 11.13 -6.16 32.85
CA LYS A 201 9.79 -6.09 32.24
C LYS A 201 9.30 -4.65 32.27
N LEU A 202 8.77 -4.16 31.16
CA LEU A 202 8.32 -2.79 30.96
C LEU A 202 6.82 -2.66 31.18
#